data_b745d0376d4774cf167180f2f4f5445d
#
_entry.id   b745d0376d4774cf167180f2f4f5445d
#
_cell.length_a   1.000
_cell.length_b   1.000
_cell.length_c   1.000
_cell.angle_alpha   90.00
_cell.angle_beta   90.00
_cell.angle_gamma   90.00
#
_symmetry.space_group_name_H-M   'P 1'
#
loop_
_entity.id
_entity.type
_entity.pdbx_description
1 polymer ?
#
loop_
_entity_poly.entity_id
_entity_poly.type
_entity_poly.pdbx_seq_one_letter_code
_entity_poly.pdbx_strand_id
1 'polypeptide(L)'
;FSQMQGLLTNDGKVQKVLINAVDPVEEPKVSIIGDFFRQGRLEDLQPGSFGIVIGDKAADKLGVGLGDKITFVAPEVTVTPGGVFPRLKRFTVVGIFHVGAGEIDGFMAMTHVQALARLQRHKPDQVQGIRLKFADLFQAPRTAWQLAQSFGQEDYLARDWTRTHGNLYQAIRMEKAMIGLLLLL
;
A
#
# COMPACT_ATOMS: atom_id res chain seq x y z
N PHE A 1 -6.95 4.25 4.66
CA PHE A 1 -5.56 3.83 4.46
C PHE A 1 -4.59 4.99 4.67
N SER A 2 -3.34 4.67 4.97
CA SER A 2 -2.21 5.61 4.93
C SER A 2 -1.03 4.92 4.25
N GLN A 3 -0.14 5.70 3.65
CA GLN A 3 1.03 5.19 2.93
C GLN A 3 2.30 5.95 3.34
N MET A 4 3.42 5.24 3.33
CA MET A 4 4.73 5.84 3.54
C MET A 4 5.80 5.09 2.73
N GLN A 5 6.59 5.81 1.97
CA GLN A 5 7.78 5.24 1.34
C GLN A 5 8.95 5.28 2.32
N GLY A 6 9.85 4.32 2.22
CA GLY A 6 11.08 4.30 3.01
C GLY A 6 11.95 3.12 2.64
N LEU A 7 12.89 2.82 3.52
CA LEU A 7 13.82 1.72 3.35
C LEU A 7 13.63 0.71 4.48
N LEU A 8 13.53 -0.57 4.14
CA LEU A 8 13.72 -1.66 5.09
C LEU A 8 15.18 -2.07 5.08
N THR A 9 15.75 -2.29 6.25
CA THR A 9 17.15 -2.71 6.37
C THR A 9 17.29 -3.84 7.38
N ASN A 10 18.15 -4.80 7.04
CA ASN A 10 18.55 -5.92 7.89
C ASN A 10 19.98 -6.33 7.53
N ASP A 11 20.88 -6.36 8.52
CA ASP A 11 22.28 -6.82 8.38
C ASP A 11 23.01 -6.23 7.16
N GLY A 12 22.89 -4.93 6.96
CA GLY A 12 23.54 -4.21 5.84
C GLY A 12 22.82 -4.33 4.50
N LYS A 13 21.81 -5.18 4.38
CA LYS A 13 20.95 -5.26 3.20
C LYS A 13 19.88 -4.20 3.26
N VAL A 14 19.50 -3.64 2.11
CA VAL A 14 18.53 -2.54 2.02
C VAL A 14 17.53 -2.82 0.91
N GLN A 15 16.26 -2.59 1.20
CA GLN A 15 15.17 -2.65 0.22
C GLN A 15 14.27 -1.42 0.35
N LYS A 16 14.07 -0.72 -0.78
CA LYS A 16 13.08 0.35 -0.86
C LYS A 16 11.68 -0.26 -0.83
N VAL A 17 10.78 0.30 -0.02
CA VAL A 17 9.40 -0.18 0.10
C VAL A 17 8.41 0.97 0.17
N LEU A 18 7.18 0.69 -0.25
CA LEU A 18 5.99 1.46 0.04
C LEU A 18 5.18 0.70 1.09
N ILE A 19 5.12 1.23 2.30
CA ILE A 19 4.28 0.67 3.35
C ILE A 19 2.85 1.19 3.16
N ASN A 20 1.91 0.27 3.00
CA ASN A 20 0.47 0.51 3.07
C ASN A 20 -0.01 0.18 4.48
N ALA A 21 -0.52 1.17 5.17
CA ALA A 21 -1.15 0.96 6.46
C ALA A 21 -2.62 0.65 6.26
N VAL A 22 -3.04 -0.49 6.77
CA VAL A 22 -4.38 -1.06 6.56
C VAL A 22 -5.00 -1.45 7.90
N ASP A 23 -6.31 -1.53 7.92
CA ASP A 23 -7.06 -2.21 8.95
C ASP A 23 -7.32 -3.64 8.49
N PRO A 24 -6.83 -4.68 9.18
CA PRO A 24 -7.00 -6.07 8.76
C PRO A 24 -8.45 -6.53 8.63
N VAL A 25 -9.38 -5.89 9.34
CA VAL A 25 -10.82 -6.19 9.28
C VAL A 25 -11.47 -5.55 8.05
N GLU A 26 -11.04 -4.36 7.68
CA GLU A 26 -11.62 -3.59 6.56
C GLU A 26 -10.94 -3.90 5.21
N GLU A 27 -9.65 -4.24 5.20
CA GLU A 27 -8.88 -4.46 3.98
C GLU A 27 -9.46 -5.56 3.07
N PRO A 28 -9.98 -6.71 3.56
CA PRO A 28 -10.57 -7.75 2.71
C PRO A 28 -11.80 -7.28 1.92
N LYS A 29 -12.46 -6.21 2.36
CA LYS A 29 -13.61 -5.63 1.64
C LYS A 29 -13.19 -4.92 0.35
N VAL A 30 -11.95 -4.45 0.27
CA VAL A 30 -11.43 -3.62 -0.84
C VAL A 30 -10.25 -4.25 -1.58
N SER A 31 -9.61 -5.26 -1.01
CA SER A 31 -8.40 -5.91 -1.54
C SER A 31 -8.54 -7.42 -1.48
N ILE A 32 -7.82 -8.11 -2.36
CA ILE A 32 -7.70 -9.58 -2.38
C ILE A 32 -6.32 -10.03 -1.90
N ILE A 33 -5.53 -9.13 -1.33
CA ILE A 33 -4.14 -9.45 -0.94
C ILE A 33 -4.05 -10.58 0.08
N GLY A 34 -5.12 -10.77 0.89
CA GLY A 34 -5.22 -11.86 1.85
C GLY A 34 -5.09 -13.25 1.23
N ASP A 35 -5.48 -13.42 -0.04
CA ASP A 35 -5.44 -14.71 -0.76
C ASP A 35 -4.01 -15.08 -1.22
N PHE A 36 -3.06 -14.15 -1.12
CA PHE A 36 -1.69 -14.31 -1.62
C PHE A 36 -0.63 -14.55 -0.54
N PHE A 37 -1.03 -14.78 0.70
CA PHE A 37 -0.10 -15.06 1.78
C PHE A 37 0.52 -16.46 1.63
N ARG A 38 1.85 -16.51 1.72
CA ARG A 38 2.61 -17.76 1.83
C ARG A 38 2.86 -18.15 3.27
N GLN A 39 3.06 -17.15 4.15
CA GLN A 39 3.31 -17.34 5.57
C GLN A 39 2.60 -16.23 6.36
N GLY A 40 2.07 -16.55 7.53
CA GLY A 40 1.28 -15.63 8.33
C GLY A 40 -0.08 -15.30 7.70
N ARG A 41 -0.74 -14.32 8.22
CA ARG A 41 -2.06 -13.84 7.76
C ARG A 41 -2.18 -12.34 7.96
N LEU A 42 -3.17 -11.72 7.28
CA LEU A 42 -3.42 -10.29 7.40
C LEU A 42 -3.81 -9.90 8.84
N GLU A 43 -4.56 -10.76 9.52
CA GLU A 43 -5.03 -10.58 10.89
C GLU A 43 -3.90 -10.57 11.92
N ASP A 44 -2.71 -11.04 11.57
CA ASP A 44 -1.52 -10.98 12.43
C ASP A 44 -0.96 -9.54 12.56
N LEU A 45 -1.47 -8.60 11.76
CA LEU A 45 -1.24 -7.17 11.91
C LEU A 45 -2.08 -6.61 13.07
N GLN A 46 -1.65 -6.86 14.30
CA GLN A 46 -2.39 -6.46 15.50
C GLN A 46 -2.27 -4.96 15.79
N PRO A 47 -3.37 -4.30 16.23
CA PRO A 47 -3.33 -2.93 16.68
C PRO A 47 -2.35 -2.75 17.85
N GLY A 48 -1.61 -1.65 17.84
CA GLY A 48 -0.62 -1.37 18.90
C GLY A 48 0.73 -2.07 18.73
N SER A 49 0.83 -3.12 17.93
CA SER A 49 2.09 -3.76 17.58
C SER A 49 2.76 -3.08 16.37
N PHE A 50 4.05 -3.36 16.18
CA PHE A 50 4.77 -2.99 14.96
C PHE A 50 5.02 -4.25 14.12
N GLY A 51 3.93 -4.94 13.76
CA GLY A 51 3.95 -6.01 12.77
C GLY A 51 4.06 -5.44 11.35
N ILE A 52 4.78 -6.17 10.49
CA ILE A 52 4.87 -5.85 9.07
C ILE A 52 4.70 -7.12 8.24
N VAL A 53 3.98 -7.00 7.15
CA VAL A 53 3.86 -8.01 6.10
C VAL A 53 4.63 -7.50 4.89
N ILE A 54 5.47 -8.34 4.29
CA ILE A 54 6.33 -8.00 3.15
C ILE A 54 6.16 -9.03 2.04
N GLY A 55 6.47 -8.65 0.80
CA GLY A 55 6.52 -9.61 -0.30
C GLY A 55 7.74 -10.52 -0.21
N ASP A 56 7.64 -11.70 -0.77
CA ASP A 56 8.69 -12.73 -0.71
C ASP A 56 10.02 -12.24 -1.32
N LYS A 57 10.00 -11.49 -2.42
CA LYS A 57 11.23 -10.92 -3.01
C LYS A 57 11.91 -9.91 -2.09
N ALA A 58 11.14 -9.15 -1.31
CA ALA A 58 11.71 -8.26 -0.31
C ALA A 58 12.30 -9.06 0.85
N ALA A 59 11.62 -10.11 1.30
CA ALA A 59 12.09 -11.02 2.34
C ALA A 59 13.40 -11.71 1.93
N ASP A 60 13.47 -12.28 0.73
CA ASP A 60 14.67 -12.93 0.18
C ASP A 60 15.84 -11.97 0.10
N LYS A 61 15.60 -10.75 -0.42
CA LYS A 61 16.65 -9.74 -0.56
C LYS A 61 17.21 -9.27 0.78
N LEU A 62 16.34 -9.13 1.78
CA LEU A 62 16.71 -8.74 3.15
C LEU A 62 17.28 -9.92 3.94
N GLY A 63 17.03 -11.17 3.51
CA GLY A 63 17.39 -12.39 4.20
C GLY A 63 16.63 -12.57 5.50
N VAL A 64 15.32 -12.34 5.49
CA VAL A 64 14.43 -12.40 6.66
C VAL A 64 13.26 -13.33 6.42
N GLY A 65 12.78 -13.96 7.49
CA GLY A 65 11.60 -14.81 7.53
C GLY A 65 10.57 -14.33 8.55
N LEU A 66 9.53 -15.15 8.72
CA LEU A 66 8.49 -14.89 9.71
C LEU A 66 9.09 -14.82 11.12
N GLY A 67 8.71 -13.80 11.88
CA GLY A 67 9.20 -13.57 13.25
C GLY A 67 10.46 -12.72 13.35
N ASP A 68 11.20 -12.52 12.26
CA ASP A 68 12.41 -11.72 12.24
C ASP A 68 12.11 -10.23 12.44
N LYS A 69 13.11 -9.51 12.95
CA LYS A 69 13.03 -8.07 13.19
C LYS A 69 13.79 -7.32 12.13
N ILE A 70 13.12 -6.40 11.47
CA ILE A 70 13.70 -5.51 10.45
C ILE A 70 13.55 -4.05 10.85
N THR A 71 14.43 -3.20 10.38
CA THR A 71 14.37 -1.76 10.68
C THR A 71 13.84 -1.00 9.47
N PHE A 72 12.80 -0.22 9.69
CA PHE A 72 12.31 0.74 8.72
C PHE A 72 12.97 2.11 8.97
N VAL A 73 13.49 2.68 7.89
CA VAL A 73 14.07 4.03 7.85
C VAL A 73 13.10 4.91 7.09
N ALA A 74 12.46 5.83 7.81
CA ALA A 74 11.57 6.81 7.18
C ALA A 74 12.40 7.94 6.52
N PRO A 75 11.93 8.51 5.40
CA PRO A 75 12.60 9.63 4.76
C PRO A 75 12.52 10.91 5.60
N GLU A 76 11.55 10.98 6.51
CA GLU A 76 11.40 12.10 7.41
C GLU A 76 12.50 12.12 8.45
N VAL A 77 13.04 13.31 8.67
CA VAL A 77 14.10 13.54 9.63
C VAL A 77 13.59 14.23 10.90
N THR A 78 14.21 13.92 12.01
CA THR A 78 14.00 14.66 13.26
C THR A 78 15.21 15.58 13.46
N VAL A 79 14.97 16.89 13.52
CA VAL A 79 16.01 17.88 13.84
C VAL A 79 16.10 17.99 15.36
N THR A 80 17.30 17.80 15.90
CA THR A 80 17.61 17.95 17.32
C THR A 80 18.81 18.90 17.46
N PRO A 81 19.06 19.44 18.66
CA PRO A 81 20.29 20.22 18.90
C PRO A 81 21.60 19.47 18.59
N GLY A 82 21.55 18.13 18.59
CA GLY A 82 22.69 17.26 18.26
C GLY A 82 22.79 16.88 16.78
N GLY A 83 21.90 17.37 15.91
CA GLY A 83 21.92 17.09 14.47
C GLY A 83 20.59 16.60 13.91
N VAL A 84 20.65 16.20 12.65
CA VAL A 84 19.51 15.68 11.86
C VAL A 84 19.59 14.16 11.83
N PHE A 85 18.56 13.49 12.35
CA PHE A 85 18.50 12.05 12.42
C PHE A 85 17.27 11.50 11.67
N PRO A 86 17.42 10.43 10.85
CA PRO A 86 16.28 9.76 10.24
C PRO A 86 15.42 9.10 11.32
N ARG A 87 14.13 8.99 11.07
CA ARG A 87 13.25 8.21 11.95
C ARG A 87 13.43 6.73 11.66
N LEU A 88 13.80 6.00 12.69
CA LEU A 88 13.99 4.56 12.63
C LEU A 88 12.91 3.87 13.45
N LYS A 89 12.35 2.78 12.91
CA LYS A 89 11.44 1.94 13.66
C LYS A 89 11.69 0.47 13.34
N ARG A 90 11.80 -0.33 14.40
CA ARG A 90 11.90 -1.78 14.28
C ARG A 90 10.51 -2.40 14.15
N PHE A 91 10.35 -3.23 13.13
CA PHE A 91 9.17 -4.03 12.86
C PHE A 91 9.49 -5.51 13.03
N THR A 92 8.46 -6.31 13.34
CA THR A 92 8.53 -7.78 13.32
C THR A 92 7.78 -8.27 12.08
N VAL A 93 8.40 -9.12 11.27
CA VAL A 93 7.76 -9.74 10.11
C VAL A 93 6.71 -10.72 10.60
N VAL A 94 5.44 -10.41 10.36
CA VAL A 94 4.28 -11.23 10.77
C VAL A 94 3.62 -11.95 9.61
N GLY A 95 4.04 -11.66 8.37
CA GLY A 95 3.54 -12.33 7.19
C GLY A 95 4.39 -12.07 5.96
N ILE A 96 4.36 -13.03 5.03
CA ILE A 96 5.03 -12.95 3.73
C ILE A 96 4.02 -13.32 2.65
N PHE A 97 3.84 -12.45 1.66
CA PHE A 97 2.93 -12.68 0.53
C PHE A 97 3.69 -12.84 -0.79
N HIS A 98 3.02 -13.42 -1.79
CA HIS A 98 3.50 -13.55 -3.15
C HIS A 98 2.36 -13.37 -4.16
N VAL A 99 2.35 -12.26 -4.87
CA VAL A 99 1.36 -11.96 -5.91
C VAL A 99 1.81 -12.48 -7.28
N GLY A 100 3.10 -12.69 -7.47
CA GLY A 100 3.71 -13.06 -8.75
C GLY A 100 4.06 -11.86 -9.63
N ALA A 101 3.92 -10.65 -9.12
CA ALA A 101 4.33 -9.41 -9.79
C ALA A 101 5.58 -8.86 -9.09
N GLY A 102 6.71 -8.95 -9.78
CA GLY A 102 8.02 -8.68 -9.18
C GLY A 102 8.19 -7.31 -8.52
N GLU A 103 7.52 -6.29 -9.05
CA GLU A 103 7.51 -4.96 -8.43
C GLU A 103 6.69 -4.95 -7.14
N ILE A 104 5.53 -5.62 -7.11
CA ILE A 104 4.69 -5.70 -5.93
C ILE A 104 5.39 -6.51 -4.84
N ASP A 105 5.88 -7.71 -5.19
CA ASP A 105 6.55 -8.62 -4.26
C ASP A 105 7.87 -8.06 -3.70
N GLY A 106 8.50 -7.14 -4.42
CA GLY A 106 9.74 -6.48 -3.98
C GLY A 106 9.56 -5.13 -3.31
N PHE A 107 8.46 -4.42 -3.58
CA PHE A 107 8.33 -3.03 -3.19
C PHE A 107 7.19 -2.76 -2.19
N MET A 108 6.16 -3.59 -2.17
CA MET A 108 5.02 -3.39 -1.28
C MET A 108 5.23 -4.06 0.07
N ALA A 109 4.87 -3.33 1.13
CA ALA A 109 4.77 -3.84 2.48
C ALA A 109 3.46 -3.36 3.11
N MET A 110 2.98 -4.07 4.15
CA MET A 110 1.78 -3.68 4.87
C MET A 110 2.02 -3.66 6.37
N THR A 111 1.35 -2.75 7.06
CA THR A 111 1.34 -2.67 8.52
C THR A 111 -0.04 -2.22 9.01
N HIS A 112 -0.28 -2.34 10.31
CA HIS A 112 -1.52 -1.83 10.91
C HIS A 112 -1.58 -0.29 10.84
N VAL A 113 -2.76 0.28 10.57
CA VAL A 113 -2.97 1.73 10.43
C VAL A 113 -2.45 2.51 11.63
N GLN A 114 -2.66 2.00 12.85
CA GLN A 114 -2.16 2.65 14.07
C GLN A 114 -0.63 2.63 14.18
N ALA A 115 0.05 1.61 13.65
CA ALA A 115 1.50 1.54 13.67
C ALA A 115 2.12 2.65 12.79
N LEU A 116 1.57 2.85 11.60
CA LEU A 116 2.03 3.91 10.70
C LEU A 116 1.66 5.31 11.24
N ALA A 117 0.45 5.49 11.80
CA ALA A 117 0.06 6.74 12.43
C ALA A 117 1.05 7.17 13.54
N ARG A 118 1.47 6.23 14.39
CA ARG A 118 2.50 6.49 15.41
C ARG A 118 3.84 6.88 14.78
N LEU A 119 4.25 6.23 13.69
CA LEU A 119 5.49 6.54 12.98
C LEU A 119 5.45 7.94 12.37
N GLN A 120 4.30 8.32 11.79
CA GLN A 120 4.05 9.65 11.21
C GLN A 120 3.75 10.73 12.27
N ARG A 121 3.55 10.36 13.52
CA ARG A 121 3.08 11.23 14.61
C ARG A 121 1.71 11.85 14.34
N HIS A 122 0.88 11.13 13.61
CA HIS A 122 -0.52 11.46 13.40
C HIS A 122 -1.38 10.94 14.56
N LYS A 123 -2.59 11.49 14.68
CA LYS A 123 -3.59 10.94 15.59
C LYS A 123 -3.98 9.53 15.15
N PRO A 124 -4.39 8.64 16.07
CA PRO A 124 -4.71 7.24 15.73
C PRO A 124 -5.84 7.07 14.71
N ASP A 125 -6.74 8.03 14.62
CA ASP A 125 -7.90 8.11 13.74
C ASP A 125 -7.65 8.91 12.45
N GLN A 126 -6.46 9.49 12.31
CA GLN A 126 -6.09 10.26 11.14
C GLN A 126 -5.55 9.34 10.05
N VAL A 127 -6.17 9.37 8.86
CA VAL A 127 -5.77 8.63 7.67
C VAL A 127 -5.53 9.58 6.51
N GLN A 128 -4.69 9.17 5.57
CA GLN A 128 -4.37 9.95 4.37
C GLN A 128 -5.46 9.86 3.30
N GLY A 129 -6.27 8.81 3.33
CA GLY A 129 -7.33 8.65 2.37
C GLY A 129 -8.24 7.46 2.63
N ILE A 130 -9.32 7.42 1.86
CA ILE A 130 -10.30 6.35 1.87
C ILE A 130 -10.21 5.61 0.53
N ARG A 131 -10.20 4.28 0.57
CA ARG A 131 -10.23 3.43 -0.61
C ARG A 131 -11.64 2.88 -0.79
N LEU A 132 -12.17 3.01 -2.01
CA LEU A 132 -13.48 2.50 -2.39
C LEU A 132 -13.31 1.41 -3.46
N LYS A 133 -14.05 0.31 -3.31
CA LYS A 133 -14.17 -0.75 -4.31
C LYS A 133 -15.57 -0.75 -4.89
N PHE A 134 -15.65 -0.82 -6.20
CA PHE A 134 -16.91 -0.88 -6.93
C PHE A 134 -17.11 -2.25 -7.54
N ALA A 135 -18.35 -2.70 -7.65
CA ALA A 135 -18.69 -3.91 -8.38
C ALA A 135 -18.38 -3.76 -9.88
N ASP A 136 -18.63 -2.57 -10.43
CA ASP A 136 -18.26 -2.20 -11.79
C ASP A 136 -17.12 -1.18 -11.77
N LEU A 137 -15.95 -1.60 -12.25
CA LEU A 137 -14.73 -0.77 -12.31
C LEU A 137 -14.92 0.50 -13.16
N PHE A 138 -15.80 0.47 -14.17
CA PHE A 138 -16.02 1.61 -15.07
C PHE A 138 -16.84 2.74 -14.42
N GLN A 139 -17.46 2.49 -13.27
CA GLN A 139 -18.12 3.54 -12.48
C GLN A 139 -17.14 4.39 -11.68
N ALA A 140 -15.94 3.88 -11.41
CA ALA A 140 -14.96 4.55 -10.56
C ALA A 140 -14.59 5.97 -11.02
N PRO A 141 -14.31 6.27 -12.31
CA PRO A 141 -13.97 7.62 -12.76
C PRO A 141 -15.10 8.63 -12.52
N ARG A 142 -16.34 8.24 -12.82
CA ARG A 142 -17.51 9.12 -12.62
C ARG A 142 -17.76 9.39 -11.14
N THR A 143 -17.70 8.36 -10.32
CA THR A 143 -17.91 8.49 -8.87
C THR A 143 -16.79 9.29 -8.22
N ALA A 144 -15.53 9.06 -8.61
CA ALA A 144 -14.39 9.83 -8.13
C ALA A 144 -14.55 11.32 -8.42
N TRP A 145 -15.01 11.68 -9.63
CA TRP A 145 -15.29 13.05 -10.01
C TRP A 145 -16.44 13.68 -9.19
N GLN A 146 -17.54 12.95 -9.01
CA GLN A 146 -18.69 13.40 -8.21
C GLN A 146 -18.31 13.63 -6.75
N LEU A 147 -17.54 12.71 -6.15
CA LEU A 147 -17.04 12.84 -4.78
C LEU A 147 -16.10 14.05 -4.64
N ALA A 148 -15.18 14.25 -5.59
CA ALA A 148 -14.29 15.40 -5.57
C ALA A 148 -15.06 16.73 -5.58
N GLN A 149 -16.16 16.79 -6.34
CA GLN A 149 -17.02 17.99 -6.34
C GLN A 149 -17.80 18.19 -5.04
N SER A 150 -18.28 17.08 -4.42
CA SER A 150 -19.11 17.18 -3.20
C SER A 150 -18.32 17.59 -1.96
N PHE A 151 -17.01 17.26 -1.91
CA PHE A 151 -16.16 17.59 -0.76
C PHE A 151 -15.38 18.91 -0.90
N GLY A 152 -15.48 19.59 -2.05
CA GLY A 152 -14.67 20.76 -2.35
C GLY A 152 -13.28 20.37 -2.89
N GLN A 153 -12.88 20.97 -4.01
CA GLN A 153 -11.65 20.61 -4.73
C GLN A 153 -10.35 21.01 -4.01
N GLU A 154 -10.44 21.87 -3.00
CA GLU A 154 -9.26 22.41 -2.32
C GLU A 154 -8.64 21.43 -1.31
N ASP A 155 -9.46 20.56 -0.69
CA ASP A 155 -9.02 19.73 0.43
C ASP A 155 -8.84 18.24 0.07
N TYR A 156 -9.45 17.77 -1.04
CA TYR A 156 -9.51 16.34 -1.36
C TYR A 156 -9.14 16.04 -2.80
N LEU A 157 -8.26 15.08 -3.00
CA LEU A 157 -7.88 14.57 -4.31
C LEU A 157 -8.49 13.19 -4.55
N ALA A 158 -9.48 13.11 -5.43
CA ALA A 158 -10.00 11.84 -5.89
C ALA A 158 -9.12 11.27 -7.02
N ARG A 159 -8.67 10.04 -6.85
CA ARG A 159 -7.91 9.28 -7.85
C ARG A 159 -8.64 7.98 -8.15
N ASP A 160 -8.72 7.63 -9.40
CA ASP A 160 -9.28 6.38 -9.86
C ASP A 160 -8.22 5.55 -10.61
N TRP A 161 -8.55 4.29 -10.87
CA TRP A 161 -7.63 3.35 -11.51
C TRP A 161 -7.25 3.74 -12.95
N THR A 162 -8.09 4.50 -13.65
CA THR A 162 -7.81 4.92 -15.04
C THR A 162 -6.65 5.92 -15.10
N ARG A 163 -6.41 6.68 -14.05
CA ARG A 163 -5.24 7.57 -13.94
C ARG A 163 -3.99 6.80 -13.53
N THR A 164 -4.14 5.81 -12.67
CA THR A 164 -3.01 5.00 -12.18
C THR A 164 -2.54 4.00 -13.24
N HIS A 165 -3.47 3.45 -14.05
CA HIS A 165 -3.22 2.47 -15.09
C HIS A 165 -3.73 2.95 -16.46
N GLY A 166 -3.44 4.20 -16.82
CA GLY A 166 -3.97 4.85 -18.00
C GLY A 166 -3.72 4.08 -19.31
N ASN A 167 -2.54 3.48 -19.46
CA ASN A 167 -2.21 2.66 -20.64
C ASN A 167 -3.11 1.42 -20.74
N LEU A 168 -3.39 0.76 -19.63
CA LEU A 168 -4.29 -0.40 -19.60
C LEU A 168 -5.73 0.01 -19.93
N TYR A 169 -6.18 1.13 -19.39
CA TYR A 169 -7.52 1.66 -19.70
C TYR A 169 -7.67 1.99 -21.19
N GLN A 170 -6.67 2.63 -21.78
CA GLN A 170 -6.67 2.94 -23.22
C GLN A 170 -6.67 1.65 -24.07
N ALA A 171 -5.88 0.65 -23.70
CA ALA A 171 -5.84 -0.65 -24.39
C ALA A 171 -7.21 -1.34 -24.39
N ILE A 172 -7.86 -1.44 -23.23
CA ILE A 172 -9.20 -2.02 -23.10
C ILE A 172 -10.23 -1.24 -23.93
N ARG A 173 -10.14 0.08 -23.94
CA ARG A 173 -11.06 0.94 -24.68
C ARG A 173 -10.88 0.79 -26.20
N MET A 174 -9.65 0.69 -26.68
CA MET A 174 -9.35 0.41 -28.09
C MET A 174 -9.83 -0.99 -28.49
N GLU A 175 -9.61 -1.99 -27.69
CA GLU A 175 -10.09 -3.36 -27.94
C GLU A 175 -11.61 -3.42 -28.07
N LYS A 176 -12.35 -2.79 -27.13
CA LYS A 176 -13.82 -2.70 -27.22
C LYS A 176 -14.29 -1.96 -28.47
N ALA A 177 -13.62 -0.91 -28.88
CA ALA A 177 -13.94 -0.17 -30.12
C ALA A 177 -13.70 -1.03 -31.35
N MET A 178 -12.59 -1.78 -31.42
CA MET A 178 -12.29 -2.69 -32.53
C MET A 178 -13.31 -3.84 -32.63
N ILE A 179 -13.65 -4.47 -31.48
CA ILE A 179 -14.67 -5.53 -31.44
C ILE A 179 -16.02 -4.99 -31.91
N GLY A 180 -16.41 -3.80 -31.44
CA GLY A 180 -17.64 -3.15 -31.88
C GLY A 180 -17.67 -2.87 -33.39
N LEU A 181 -16.56 -2.48 -33.96
CA LEU A 181 -16.44 -2.24 -35.42
C LEU A 181 -16.51 -3.55 -36.24
N LEU A 182 -15.89 -4.62 -35.75
CA LEU A 182 -15.92 -5.94 -36.35
C LEU A 182 -17.33 -6.59 -36.30
N LEU A 183 -18.13 -6.26 -35.30
CA LEU A 183 -19.51 -6.77 -35.18
C LEU A 183 -20.51 -6.00 -36.06
N LEU A 184 -20.11 -4.85 -36.63
CA LEU A 184 -20.93 -4.04 -37.50
C LEU A 184 -20.66 -4.34 -39.00
N LEU A 185 -19.65 -5.14 -39.33
CA LEU A 185 -19.32 -5.65 -40.66
C LEU A 185 -19.88 -7.05 -40.87
#